data_2b0b0407e472d95ba7acbbf67e53bacb
#
_entry.id   2b0b0407e472d95ba7acbbf67e53bacb
#
_cell.length_a   1.000
_cell.length_b   1.000
_cell.length_c   1.000
_cell.angle_alpha   90.00
_cell.angle_beta   90.00
_cell.angle_gamma   90.00
#
_symmetry.space_group_name_H-M   'P 1'
#
loop_
_entity.id
_entity.type
_entity.pdbx_description
1 polymer ?
#
loop_
_entity_poly.entity_id
_entity_poly.type
_entity_poly.pdbx_seq_one_letter_code
_entity_poly.pdbx_strand_id
1 'polypeptide(L)'
;MSLRMNRRLLVAAALIALLATLGVALWVSQRSSPRHTGQIDCGTASSSDPWVVNCLMNAYLQQRMAKGTVVSSTLEGDDVIYTVTVASRTSLQAVVDNRDRYGQPGVYRYSCFGMIRVDQYRVALNGCSGNGPLGPGATLSVPS
;
A
#
# COMPACT_ATOMS: atom_id res chain seq x y z
N MET A 1 27.52 -25.06 56.75
CA MET A 1 26.15 -24.47 56.71
C MET A 1 25.38 -25.11 55.57
N SER A 2 24.49 -26.07 55.90
CA SER A 2 23.69 -26.77 54.87
C SER A 2 22.38 -26.02 54.68
N LEU A 3 22.25 -25.30 53.56
CA LEU A 3 21.02 -24.62 53.16
C LEU A 3 19.98 -25.70 52.77
N ARG A 4 19.15 -26.09 53.75
CA ARG A 4 17.93 -26.85 53.44
C ARG A 4 16.97 -25.92 52.66
N MET A 5 17.17 -25.88 51.35
CA MET A 5 16.30 -25.14 50.46
C MET A 5 14.90 -25.76 50.49
N ASN A 6 13.95 -24.96 50.95
CA ASN A 6 12.59 -25.42 51.24
C ASN A 6 11.91 -25.87 49.90
N ARG A 7 11.56 -27.16 49.80
CA ARG A 7 10.99 -27.78 48.60
C ARG A 7 9.79 -27.01 48.04
N ARG A 8 9.06 -26.31 48.92
CA ARG A 8 7.94 -25.45 48.53
C ARG A 8 8.38 -24.20 47.76
N LEU A 9 9.54 -23.63 48.08
CA LEU A 9 10.11 -22.46 47.40
C LEU A 9 10.61 -22.86 45.98
N LEU A 10 11.17 -24.02 45.81
CA LEU A 10 11.59 -24.52 44.47
C LEU A 10 10.41 -24.78 43.55
N VAL A 11 9.31 -25.34 44.07
CA VAL A 11 8.09 -25.56 43.26
C VAL A 11 7.44 -24.22 42.86
N ALA A 12 7.40 -23.26 43.75
CA ALA A 12 6.85 -21.93 43.46
C ALA A 12 7.68 -21.20 42.37
N ALA A 13 9.02 -21.24 42.48
CA ALA A 13 9.89 -20.64 41.49
C ALA A 13 9.76 -21.30 40.08
N ALA A 14 9.62 -22.61 40.03
CA ALA A 14 9.41 -23.34 38.77
C ALA A 14 8.07 -22.98 38.11
N LEU A 15 6.99 -22.84 38.89
CA LEU A 15 5.68 -22.43 38.37
C LEU A 15 5.69 -21.00 37.81
N ILE A 16 6.36 -20.06 38.48
CA ILE A 16 6.48 -18.68 38.01
C ILE A 16 7.27 -18.62 36.69
N ALA A 17 8.36 -19.38 36.58
CA ALA A 17 9.15 -19.45 35.37
C ALA A 17 8.35 -20.03 34.19
N LEU A 18 7.53 -21.06 34.43
CA LEU A 18 6.66 -21.68 33.42
C LEU A 18 5.57 -20.71 32.95
N LEU A 19 4.96 -19.96 33.84
CA LEU A 19 3.93 -18.95 33.49
C LEU A 19 4.54 -17.78 32.72
N ALA A 20 5.75 -17.34 33.05
CA ALA A 20 6.44 -16.29 32.34
C ALA A 20 6.81 -16.71 30.90
N THR A 21 7.28 -17.94 30.68
CA THR A 21 7.59 -18.46 29.34
C THR A 21 6.35 -18.63 28.48
N LEU A 22 5.24 -19.12 29.04
CA LEU A 22 3.96 -19.22 28.34
C LEU A 22 3.40 -17.83 27.96
N GLY A 23 3.49 -16.85 28.84
CA GLY A 23 3.06 -15.49 28.60
C GLY A 23 3.83 -14.84 27.44
N VAL A 24 5.14 -15.00 27.38
CA VAL A 24 5.99 -14.48 26.30
C VAL A 24 5.67 -15.17 24.97
N ALA A 25 5.48 -16.49 24.98
CA ALA A 25 5.16 -17.25 23.77
C ALA A 25 3.81 -16.82 23.16
N LEU A 26 2.79 -16.60 23.98
CA LEU A 26 1.48 -16.09 23.56
C LEU A 26 1.58 -14.66 23.01
N TRP A 27 2.40 -13.81 23.65
CA TRP A 27 2.54 -12.41 23.20
C TRP A 27 3.27 -12.28 21.87
N VAL A 28 4.28 -13.12 21.62
CA VAL A 28 4.99 -13.20 20.32
C VAL A 28 4.06 -13.78 19.25
N SER A 29 3.26 -14.80 19.58
CA SER A 29 2.30 -15.40 18.65
C SER A 29 1.22 -14.41 18.18
N GLN A 30 0.76 -13.52 19.04
CA GLN A 30 -0.24 -12.50 18.66
C GLN A 30 0.31 -11.39 17.76
N ARG A 31 1.63 -11.17 17.74
CA ARG A 31 2.26 -10.18 16.85
C ARG A 31 2.50 -10.68 15.43
N SER A 32 2.39 -11.96 15.22
CA SER A 32 2.52 -12.60 13.91
C SER A 32 1.16 -12.72 13.23
N SER A 33 0.40 -11.62 13.11
CA SER A 33 -0.72 -11.60 12.17
C SER A 33 -0.14 -11.93 10.80
N PRO A 34 -0.65 -12.95 10.07
CA PRO A 34 -0.19 -13.24 8.73
C PRO A 34 -0.43 -11.97 7.90
N ARG A 35 0.66 -11.27 7.58
CA ARG A 35 0.59 -10.24 6.54
C ARG A 35 0.12 -11.00 5.31
N HIS A 36 -1.09 -10.73 4.87
CA HIS A 36 -1.56 -11.18 3.58
C HIS A 36 -0.55 -10.67 2.55
N THR A 37 0.38 -11.53 2.15
CA THR A 37 1.49 -11.23 1.24
C THR A 37 1.03 -11.14 -0.20
N GLY A 38 -0.27 -11.27 -0.46
CA GLY A 38 -0.86 -11.13 -1.78
C GLY A 38 -1.09 -9.66 -2.14
N GLN A 39 -0.67 -9.26 -3.32
CA GLN A 39 -1.04 -7.99 -3.94
C GLN A 39 -2.54 -8.00 -4.23
N ILE A 40 -3.25 -6.95 -3.78
CA ILE A 40 -4.67 -6.76 -4.09
C ILE A 40 -4.76 -6.32 -5.55
N ASP A 41 -5.56 -7.02 -6.34
CA ASP A 41 -5.95 -6.56 -7.67
C ASP A 41 -7.23 -5.72 -7.54
N CYS A 42 -7.10 -4.41 -7.76
CA CYS A 42 -8.22 -3.48 -7.80
C CYS A 42 -8.94 -3.47 -9.15
N GLY A 43 -8.46 -4.24 -10.13
CA GLY A 43 -9.07 -4.32 -11.45
C GLY A 43 -8.84 -3.09 -12.34
N THR A 44 -9.72 -2.94 -13.32
CA THR A 44 -9.71 -1.84 -14.28
C THR A 44 -11.08 -1.17 -14.30
N ALA A 45 -11.10 0.16 -14.28
CA ALA A 45 -12.33 0.95 -14.40
C ALA A 45 -12.13 2.17 -15.31
N SER A 46 -13.23 2.72 -15.81
CA SER A 46 -13.24 4.03 -16.46
C SER A 46 -13.10 5.15 -15.42
N SER A 47 -12.74 6.33 -15.88
CA SER A 47 -12.61 7.52 -15.02
C SER A 47 -13.93 8.02 -14.42
N SER A 48 -15.05 7.42 -14.71
CA SER A 48 -16.35 7.70 -14.10
C SER A 48 -16.72 6.74 -12.96
N ASP A 49 -15.91 5.69 -12.73
CA ASP A 49 -16.16 4.67 -11.71
C ASP A 49 -15.13 4.78 -10.58
N PRO A 50 -15.53 5.19 -9.36
CA PRO A 50 -14.59 5.40 -8.25
C PRO A 50 -14.07 4.11 -7.62
N TRP A 51 -14.49 2.93 -8.08
CA TRP A 51 -14.16 1.65 -7.46
C TRP A 51 -12.64 1.42 -7.34
N VAL A 52 -11.91 1.55 -8.46
CA VAL A 52 -10.46 1.30 -8.48
C VAL A 52 -9.73 2.29 -7.59
N VAL A 53 -10.08 3.58 -7.65
CA VAL A 53 -9.49 4.63 -6.82
C VAL A 53 -9.77 4.38 -5.34
N ASN A 54 -10.97 3.97 -4.97
CA ASN A 54 -11.32 3.62 -3.59
C ASN A 54 -10.54 2.38 -3.10
N CYS A 55 -10.40 1.36 -3.93
CA CYS A 55 -9.63 0.17 -3.63
C CYS A 55 -8.15 0.51 -3.38
N LEU A 56 -7.52 1.27 -4.29
CA LEU A 56 -6.12 1.71 -4.18
C LEU A 56 -5.89 2.56 -2.93
N MET A 57 -6.79 3.51 -2.64
CA MET A 57 -6.70 4.36 -1.45
C MET A 57 -6.84 3.54 -0.17
N ASN A 58 -7.78 2.60 -0.11
CA ASN A 58 -7.95 1.72 1.05
C ASN A 58 -6.71 0.84 1.27
N ALA A 59 -6.15 0.27 0.21
CA ALA A 59 -4.92 -0.50 0.29
C ALA A 59 -3.74 0.35 0.79
N TYR A 60 -3.59 1.58 0.27
CA TYR A 60 -2.58 2.52 0.69
C TYR A 60 -2.70 2.87 2.19
N LEU A 61 -3.90 3.19 2.67
CA LEU A 61 -4.14 3.49 4.08
C LEU A 61 -3.88 2.28 5.00
N GLN A 62 -4.19 1.08 4.53
CA GLN A 62 -3.96 -0.18 5.24
C GLN A 62 -2.53 -0.72 5.07
N GLN A 63 -1.65 -0.02 4.36
CA GLN A 63 -0.27 -0.44 4.07
C GLN A 63 -0.20 -1.81 3.36
N ARG A 64 -1.14 -2.09 2.49
CA ARG A 64 -1.21 -3.32 1.70
C ARG A 64 -0.78 -3.06 0.26
N MET A 65 -0.13 -4.03 -0.33
CA MET A 65 0.21 -3.96 -1.76
C MET A 65 -1.06 -4.06 -2.60
N ALA A 66 -1.17 -3.20 -3.61
CA ALA A 66 -2.31 -3.21 -4.52
C ALA A 66 -1.89 -2.73 -5.91
N LYS A 67 -2.67 -3.10 -6.91
CA LYS A 67 -2.54 -2.62 -8.29
C LYS A 67 -3.93 -2.35 -8.85
N GLY A 68 -4.07 -1.26 -9.58
CA GLY A 68 -5.32 -0.95 -10.28
C GLY A 68 -5.05 -0.10 -11.52
N THR A 69 -5.98 -0.12 -12.45
CA THR A 69 -5.89 0.60 -13.72
C THR A 69 -7.13 1.48 -13.90
N VAL A 70 -6.91 2.74 -14.24
CA VAL A 70 -7.97 3.70 -14.58
C VAL A 70 -7.78 4.11 -16.03
N VAL A 71 -8.85 4.05 -16.81
CA VAL A 71 -8.89 4.49 -18.20
C VAL A 71 -9.67 5.79 -18.27
N SER A 72 -9.03 6.85 -18.71
CA SER A 72 -9.64 8.16 -18.94
C SER A 72 -9.59 8.46 -20.43
N SER A 73 -10.66 9.00 -20.99
CA SER A 73 -10.70 9.43 -22.39
C SER A 73 -10.55 10.95 -22.49
N THR A 74 -9.79 11.39 -23.47
CA THR A 74 -9.69 12.80 -23.81
C THR A 74 -10.97 13.30 -24.50
N LEU A 75 -11.08 14.60 -24.75
CA LEU A 75 -12.22 15.17 -25.50
C LEU A 75 -12.29 14.63 -26.93
N GLU A 76 -11.15 14.26 -27.48
CA GLU A 76 -11.01 13.67 -28.84
C GLU A 76 -11.29 12.17 -28.89
N GLY A 77 -11.54 11.56 -27.72
CA GLY A 77 -11.83 10.14 -27.57
C GLY A 77 -10.58 9.23 -27.51
N ASP A 78 -9.39 9.81 -27.40
CA ASP A 78 -8.17 9.05 -27.18
C ASP A 78 -8.04 8.62 -25.71
N ASP A 79 -7.53 7.41 -25.46
CA ASP A 79 -7.40 6.90 -24.10
C ASP A 79 -6.09 7.33 -23.44
N VAL A 80 -6.18 7.65 -22.15
CA VAL A 80 -5.05 7.79 -21.23
C VAL A 80 -5.22 6.76 -20.14
N ILE A 81 -4.30 5.79 -20.05
CA ILE A 81 -4.39 4.65 -19.15
C ILE A 81 -3.41 4.85 -17.99
N TYR A 82 -3.95 4.92 -16.77
CA TYR A 82 -3.19 5.07 -15.54
C TYR A 82 -3.15 3.72 -14.81
N THR A 83 -1.98 3.09 -14.74
CA THR A 83 -1.79 1.90 -13.89
C THR A 83 -1.02 2.30 -12.63
N VAL A 84 -1.66 2.20 -11.48
CA VAL A 84 -1.07 2.53 -10.18
C VAL A 84 -0.78 1.28 -9.40
N THR A 85 0.43 1.18 -8.86
CA THR A 85 0.87 0.11 -7.96
C THR A 85 1.26 0.71 -6.61
N VAL A 86 0.59 0.29 -5.57
CA VAL A 86 0.91 0.56 -4.16
C VAL A 86 1.84 -0.54 -3.68
N ALA A 87 3.12 -0.26 -3.51
CA ALA A 87 4.08 -1.21 -2.95
C ALA A 87 4.22 -1.04 -1.43
N SER A 88 4.12 0.21 -0.94
CA SER A 88 4.11 0.57 0.48
C SER A 88 3.54 1.98 0.65
N ARG A 89 3.49 2.49 1.89
CA ARG A 89 3.10 3.89 2.17
C ARG A 89 4.02 4.94 1.54
N THR A 90 5.25 4.59 1.28
CA THR A 90 6.28 5.51 0.75
C THR A 90 6.80 5.09 -0.61
N SER A 91 6.19 4.08 -1.23
CA SER A 91 6.62 3.57 -2.52
C SER A 91 5.41 3.25 -3.38
N LEU A 92 5.11 4.16 -4.27
CA LEU A 92 4.04 4.07 -5.26
C LEU A 92 4.68 4.12 -6.63
N GLN A 93 4.15 3.35 -7.55
CA GLN A 93 4.54 3.40 -8.95
C GLN A 93 3.31 3.72 -9.80
N ALA A 94 3.48 4.58 -10.77
CA ALA A 94 2.46 4.87 -11.76
C ALA A 94 3.03 4.69 -13.16
N VAL A 95 2.28 4.01 -14.00
CA VAL A 95 2.55 3.94 -15.44
C VAL A 95 1.40 4.65 -16.13
N VAL A 96 1.71 5.65 -16.94
CA VAL A 96 0.76 6.41 -17.73
C VAL A 96 1.02 6.08 -19.20
N ASP A 97 0.11 5.34 -19.83
CA ASP A 97 0.09 5.11 -21.26
C ASP A 97 -0.81 6.19 -21.88
N ASN A 98 -0.17 7.26 -22.32
CA ASN A 98 -0.85 8.39 -22.95
C ASN A 98 -0.94 8.16 -24.47
N ARG A 99 -2.15 7.92 -24.95
CA ARG A 99 -2.45 7.69 -26.37
C ARG A 99 -3.04 8.92 -27.07
N ASP A 100 -3.11 10.05 -26.34
CA ASP A 100 -3.59 11.32 -26.87
C ASP A 100 -2.71 11.80 -28.02
N ARG A 101 -3.24 11.80 -29.22
CA ARG A 101 -2.55 12.19 -30.47
C ARG A 101 -2.25 13.69 -30.57
N TYR A 102 -2.95 14.51 -29.82
CA TYR A 102 -2.77 15.95 -29.77
C TYR A 102 -1.94 16.42 -28.58
N GLY A 103 -1.69 15.53 -27.61
CA GLY A 103 -0.84 15.77 -26.45
C GLY A 103 0.61 15.29 -26.66
N GLN A 104 1.13 14.67 -25.64
CA GLN A 104 2.45 14.02 -25.68
C GLN A 104 2.25 12.51 -25.57
N PRO A 105 2.04 11.81 -26.70
CA PRO A 105 1.83 10.36 -26.66
C PRO A 105 3.09 9.66 -26.18
N GLY A 106 2.89 8.60 -25.37
CA GLY A 106 3.99 7.81 -24.86
C GLY A 106 3.66 7.05 -23.59
N VAL A 107 4.55 6.17 -23.20
CA VAL A 107 4.45 5.42 -21.94
C VAL A 107 5.41 6.01 -20.92
N TYR A 108 4.86 6.63 -19.89
CA TYR A 108 5.60 7.30 -18.84
C TYR A 108 5.55 6.49 -17.53
N ARG A 109 6.68 6.41 -16.84
CA ARG A 109 6.80 5.70 -15.57
C ARG A 109 7.22 6.68 -14.48
N TYR A 110 6.50 6.66 -13.39
CA TYR A 110 6.73 7.51 -12.24
C TYR A 110 6.88 6.67 -10.97
N SER A 111 7.81 7.11 -10.10
CA SER A 111 7.90 6.67 -8.71
C SER A 111 7.46 7.82 -7.83
N CYS A 112 6.51 7.57 -6.92
CA CYS A 112 5.89 8.60 -6.08
C CYS A 112 5.99 8.21 -4.60
N PHE A 113 5.93 9.20 -3.69
CA PHE A 113 6.09 8.96 -2.25
C PHE A 113 4.79 8.95 -1.46
N GLY A 114 3.71 9.48 -2.00
CA GLY A 114 2.45 9.58 -1.27
C GLY A 114 1.24 9.59 -2.18
N MET A 115 0.10 9.25 -1.59
CA MET A 115 -1.22 9.31 -2.24
C MET A 115 -2.16 10.07 -1.35
N ILE A 116 -2.87 11.03 -1.91
CA ILE A 116 -3.93 11.78 -1.24
C ILE A 116 -5.23 11.69 -2.05
N ARG A 117 -6.34 11.70 -1.34
CA ARG A 117 -7.66 11.83 -1.97
C ARG A 117 -7.91 13.29 -2.28
N VAL A 118 -8.21 13.61 -3.53
CA VAL A 118 -8.61 14.95 -3.96
C VAL A 118 -10.12 15.10 -3.81
N ASP A 119 -10.88 14.13 -4.30
CA ASP A 119 -12.33 14.04 -4.14
C ASP A 119 -12.78 12.57 -4.21
N GLN A 120 -14.08 12.32 -4.35
CA GLN A 120 -14.61 10.95 -4.42
C GLN A 120 -14.16 10.15 -5.65
N TYR A 121 -13.73 10.87 -6.70
CA TYR A 121 -13.38 10.29 -8.01
C TYR A 121 -11.90 10.43 -8.36
N ARG A 122 -11.10 11.16 -7.57
CA ARG A 122 -9.71 11.44 -7.91
C ARG A 122 -8.76 11.21 -6.74
N VAL A 123 -7.61 10.67 -7.08
CA VAL A 123 -6.45 10.65 -6.19
C VAL A 123 -5.28 11.39 -6.84
N ALA A 124 -4.44 11.99 -6.01
CA ALA A 124 -3.19 12.57 -6.45
C ALA A 124 -2.03 11.81 -5.84
N LEU A 125 -1.06 11.44 -6.68
CA LEU A 125 0.21 10.86 -6.26
C LEU A 125 1.23 12.00 -6.14
N ASN A 126 1.85 12.12 -4.97
CA ASN A 126 2.74 13.24 -4.65
C ASN A 126 4.20 12.84 -4.67
N GLY A 127 5.07 13.83 -4.93
CA GLY A 127 6.51 13.63 -4.95
C GLY A 127 6.94 12.67 -6.04
N CYS A 128 6.32 12.75 -7.20
CA CYS A 128 6.61 11.88 -8.33
C CYS A 128 7.89 12.30 -9.05
N SER A 129 8.66 11.31 -9.50
CA SER A 129 9.79 11.46 -10.40
C SER A 129 9.76 10.35 -11.45
N GLY A 130 10.16 10.63 -12.66
CA GLY A 130 10.08 9.63 -13.75
C GLY A 130 10.57 10.17 -15.08
N ASN A 131 10.25 9.44 -16.15
CA ASN A 131 10.68 9.76 -17.52
C ASN A 131 9.62 10.54 -18.33
N GLY A 132 8.54 10.95 -17.68
CA GLY A 132 7.46 11.70 -18.34
C GLY A 132 7.62 13.22 -18.24
N PRO A 133 6.63 13.98 -18.74
CA PRO A 133 6.67 15.44 -18.78
C PRO A 133 6.59 16.10 -17.39
N LEU A 134 6.24 15.35 -16.36
CA LEU A 134 6.21 15.89 -14.99
C LEU A 134 7.63 16.08 -14.46
N GLY A 135 7.93 17.27 -13.95
CA GLY A 135 9.19 17.55 -13.28
C GLY A 135 9.36 16.76 -11.98
N PRO A 136 10.58 16.70 -11.42
CA PRO A 136 10.84 16.04 -10.14
C PRO A 136 10.01 16.65 -9.01
N GLY A 137 9.43 15.80 -8.16
CA GLY A 137 8.59 16.22 -7.04
C GLY A 137 7.17 16.64 -7.41
N ALA A 138 6.79 16.50 -8.68
CA ALA A 138 5.46 16.87 -9.16
C ALA A 138 4.35 15.98 -8.59
N THR A 139 3.12 16.43 -8.77
CA THR A 139 1.91 15.69 -8.43
C THR A 139 1.29 15.12 -9.70
N LEU A 140 1.05 13.81 -9.71
CA LEU A 140 0.31 13.12 -10.77
C LEU A 140 -1.14 12.93 -10.32
N SER A 141 -2.07 13.59 -11.01
CA SER A 141 -3.51 13.39 -10.79
C SER A 141 -3.98 12.16 -11.55
N VAL A 142 -4.60 11.23 -10.84
CA VAL A 142 -5.24 10.04 -11.42
C VAL A 142 -6.74 10.25 -11.34
N PRO A 143 -7.41 10.45 -12.48
CA PRO A 143 -8.86 10.58 -12.54
C PRO A 143 -9.54 9.24 -12.26
N SER A 144 -10.77 9.26 -11.89
CA SER A 144 -11.68 8.11 -11.86
C SER A 144 -12.99 8.53 -12.49
#